data_b45f32c5584c937c668da8784a4329a2
#
_entry.id   b45f32c5584c937c668da8784a4329a2
#
_cell.length_a   1.000
_cell.length_b   1.000
_cell.length_c   1.000
_cell.angle_alpha   90.00
_cell.angle_beta   90.00
_cell.angle_gamma   90.00
#
_symmetry.space_group_name_H-M   'P 1'
#
loop_
_entity.id
_entity.type
_entity.pdbx_description
1 polymer ?
#
loop_
_entity_poly.entity_id
_entity_poly.type
_entity_poly.pdbx_seq_one_letter_code
_entity_poly.pdbx_strand_id
1 'polypeptide(L)'
;MRILSLVAALAVVVGVGGCVEAPARYVRSVEQVSPQRMPDVIAYPAQGQSAQQADRDRYECHTWAVKQTGFDPSLPGLPPEHRVRVVEGPPPGSDVVGGAVTGAVIGAVVSSPQQTGQGALLGALAGAAIGAVAEAARNDAMERADEADHAHQAARVSAQTQQVGAYRRAISACLAGRGYTVR
;
A
#
# COMPACT_ATOMS: atom_id res chain seq x y z
N MET A 1 27.66 21.38 45.63
CA MET A 1 27.59 19.91 45.56
C MET A 1 26.28 19.39 44.96
N ARG A 2 25.11 19.98 45.18
CA ARG A 2 23.80 19.49 44.63
C ARG A 2 23.65 19.64 43.12
N ILE A 3 24.22 20.67 42.51
CA ILE A 3 24.15 20.91 41.05
C ILE A 3 25.00 19.90 40.27
N LEU A 4 26.15 19.52 40.80
CA LEU A 4 27.02 18.50 40.18
C LEU A 4 26.37 17.11 40.18
N SER A 5 25.61 16.77 41.23
CA SER A 5 24.86 15.49 41.28
C SER A 5 23.70 15.46 40.30
N LEU A 6 23.03 16.58 40.05
CA LEU A 6 21.96 16.70 39.04
C LEU A 6 22.46 16.55 37.62
N VAL A 7 23.63 17.17 37.32
CA VAL A 7 24.24 17.05 35.99
C VAL A 7 24.75 15.62 35.74
N ALA A 8 25.30 14.95 36.74
CA ALA A 8 25.71 13.55 36.64
C ALA A 8 24.54 12.61 36.42
N ALA A 9 23.39 12.85 37.10
CA ALA A 9 22.17 12.06 36.89
C ALA A 9 21.55 12.24 35.51
N LEU A 10 21.60 13.49 34.97
CA LEU A 10 21.12 13.78 33.64
C LEU A 10 22.00 13.12 32.56
N ALA A 11 23.31 13.07 32.75
CA ALA A 11 24.24 12.44 31.83
C ALA A 11 24.09 10.91 31.78
N VAL A 12 23.70 10.26 32.87
CA VAL A 12 23.42 8.81 32.90
C VAL A 12 22.14 8.47 32.15
N VAL A 13 21.10 9.31 32.23
CA VAL A 13 19.84 9.13 31.50
C VAL A 13 20.03 9.26 29.99
N VAL A 14 20.90 10.16 29.54
CA VAL A 14 21.22 10.33 28.10
C VAL A 14 22.08 9.18 27.59
N GLY A 15 22.92 8.58 28.44
CA GLY A 15 23.82 7.47 28.05
C GLY A 15 23.13 6.12 27.85
N VAL A 16 21.98 5.89 28.45
CA VAL A 16 21.24 4.62 28.33
C VAL A 16 20.29 4.61 27.12
N GLY A 17 20.01 5.79 26.53
CA GLY A 17 19.14 5.94 25.35
C GLY A 17 19.79 5.56 24.01
N GLY A 18 21.04 5.05 24.00
CA GLY A 18 21.85 4.89 22.79
C GLY A 18 21.63 3.62 21.95
N CYS A 19 20.75 2.71 22.35
CA CYS A 19 20.37 1.57 21.51
C CYS A 19 18.92 1.72 21.06
N VAL A 20 18.66 2.73 20.22
CA VAL A 20 17.44 2.72 19.41
C VAL A 20 17.65 1.67 18.33
N GLU A 21 17.18 0.48 18.60
CA GLU A 21 17.05 -0.58 17.62
C GLU A 21 16.23 -0.03 16.43
N ALA A 22 16.82 -0.11 15.22
CA ALA A 22 16.16 0.39 14.04
C ALA A 22 14.74 -0.19 13.95
N PRO A 23 13.72 0.61 13.63
CA PRO A 23 12.34 0.14 13.61
C PRO A 23 12.22 -1.08 12.72
N ALA A 24 11.66 -2.16 13.26
CA ALA A 24 11.42 -3.38 12.51
C ALA A 24 10.56 -3.04 11.29
N ARG A 25 11.12 -3.24 10.09
CA ARG A 25 10.40 -3.03 8.83
C ARG A 25 9.34 -4.10 8.71
N TYR A 26 8.10 -3.74 8.97
CA TYR A 26 6.98 -4.63 8.73
C TYR A 26 6.71 -4.69 7.23
N VAL A 27 7.18 -5.74 6.58
CA VAL A 27 6.89 -6.01 5.17
C VAL A 27 5.54 -6.71 5.12
N ARG A 28 4.47 -5.98 4.80
CA ARG A 28 3.19 -6.59 4.46
C ARG A 28 3.33 -7.18 3.06
N SER A 29 3.25 -8.51 2.95
CA SER A 29 3.22 -9.20 1.66
C SER A 29 2.00 -8.72 0.86
N VAL A 30 2.24 -8.01 -0.23
CA VAL A 30 1.19 -7.65 -1.19
C VAL A 30 0.87 -8.91 -1.99
N GLU A 31 -0.36 -9.34 -1.95
CA GLU A 31 -0.88 -10.40 -2.81
C GLU A 31 -0.61 -10.03 -4.27
N GLN A 32 0.15 -10.89 -4.95
CA GLN A 32 0.47 -10.73 -6.36
C GLN A 32 -0.82 -10.94 -7.16
N VAL A 33 -1.42 -9.87 -7.62
CA VAL A 33 -2.44 -9.97 -8.67
C VAL A 33 -1.73 -10.43 -9.93
N SER A 34 -1.92 -11.70 -10.29
CA SER A 34 -1.40 -12.27 -11.51
C SER A 34 -1.81 -11.40 -12.71
N PRO A 35 -0.89 -11.09 -13.64
CA PRO A 35 -1.24 -10.34 -14.84
C PRO A 35 -2.40 -11.07 -15.52
N GLN A 36 -3.52 -10.39 -15.68
CA GLN A 36 -4.67 -10.95 -16.38
C GLN A 36 -4.22 -11.25 -17.80
N ARG A 37 -4.09 -12.55 -18.11
CA ARG A 37 -3.83 -13.01 -19.47
C ARG A 37 -4.97 -12.46 -20.32
N MET A 38 -4.63 -11.66 -21.36
CA MET A 38 -5.63 -11.16 -22.26
C MET A 38 -6.39 -12.34 -22.86
N PRO A 39 -7.72 -12.33 -22.80
CA PRO A 39 -8.49 -13.37 -23.42
C PRO A 39 -8.34 -13.25 -24.92
N ASP A 40 -7.79 -14.27 -25.57
CA ASP A 40 -7.67 -14.34 -27.01
C ASP A 40 -9.04 -14.29 -27.65
N VAL A 41 -9.18 -13.47 -28.68
CA VAL A 41 -10.35 -13.48 -29.56
C VAL A 41 -10.12 -14.55 -30.60
N ILE A 42 -10.88 -15.64 -30.50
CA ILE A 42 -10.78 -16.75 -31.44
C ILE A 42 -11.74 -16.50 -32.60
N ALA A 43 -11.18 -16.39 -33.81
CA ALA A 43 -11.94 -16.14 -35.03
C ALA A 43 -11.72 -17.28 -36.04
N TYR A 44 -12.81 -17.86 -36.52
CA TYR A 44 -12.79 -18.94 -37.53
C TYR A 44 -13.32 -18.42 -38.87
N PRO A 45 -12.62 -18.67 -40.00
CA PRO A 45 -13.10 -18.31 -41.33
C PRO A 45 -14.39 -19.08 -41.66
N ALA A 46 -15.49 -18.38 -41.90
CA ALA A 46 -16.79 -18.99 -42.22
C ALA A 46 -17.10 -18.94 -43.74
N GLN A 47 -16.31 -18.21 -44.52
CA GLN A 47 -16.53 -18.02 -45.99
C GLN A 47 -15.34 -18.51 -46.81
N GLY A 48 -14.52 -19.41 -46.28
CA GLY A 48 -13.39 -19.98 -47.01
C GLY A 48 -12.18 -19.05 -47.17
N GLN A 49 -12.03 -18.04 -46.28
CA GLN A 49 -10.87 -17.13 -46.26
C GLN A 49 -9.57 -17.94 -46.12
N SER A 50 -8.56 -17.59 -46.93
CA SER A 50 -7.23 -18.20 -46.83
C SER A 50 -6.50 -17.75 -45.54
N ALA A 51 -5.49 -18.50 -45.12
CA ALA A 51 -4.66 -18.15 -43.98
C ALA A 51 -4.04 -16.74 -44.14
N GLN A 52 -3.51 -16.40 -45.33
CA GLN A 52 -2.94 -15.08 -45.58
C GLN A 52 -3.98 -13.95 -45.49
N GLN A 53 -5.20 -14.21 -45.94
CA GLN A 53 -6.29 -13.26 -45.81
C GLN A 53 -6.68 -13.10 -44.32
N ALA A 54 -6.76 -14.21 -43.58
CA ALA A 54 -7.07 -14.16 -42.16
C ALA A 54 -6.05 -13.35 -41.35
N ASP A 55 -4.76 -13.44 -41.67
CA ASP A 55 -3.72 -12.66 -41.01
C ASP A 55 -3.86 -11.15 -41.32
N ARG A 56 -4.12 -10.79 -42.59
CA ARG A 56 -4.38 -9.38 -42.93
C ARG A 56 -5.61 -8.85 -42.24
N ASP A 57 -6.71 -9.59 -42.27
CA ASP A 57 -7.97 -9.18 -41.67
C ASP A 57 -7.83 -8.99 -40.15
N ARG A 58 -7.10 -9.86 -39.48
CA ARG A 58 -6.77 -9.71 -38.03
C ARG A 58 -5.96 -8.45 -37.78
N TYR A 59 -4.91 -8.19 -38.57
CA TYR A 59 -4.09 -7.00 -38.41
C TYR A 59 -4.90 -5.71 -38.61
N GLU A 60 -5.71 -5.65 -39.70
CA GLU A 60 -6.53 -4.48 -39.99
C GLU A 60 -7.61 -4.27 -38.92
N CYS A 61 -8.28 -5.32 -38.46
CA CYS A 61 -9.26 -5.25 -37.38
C CYS A 61 -8.63 -4.87 -36.04
N HIS A 62 -7.41 -5.35 -35.75
CA HIS A 62 -6.64 -4.92 -34.59
C HIS A 62 -6.37 -3.41 -34.65
N THR A 63 -5.79 -2.94 -35.75
CA THR A 63 -5.47 -1.52 -35.93
C THR A 63 -6.72 -0.63 -35.85
N TRP A 64 -7.83 -1.08 -36.40
CA TRP A 64 -9.11 -0.38 -36.31
C TRP A 64 -9.62 -0.36 -34.88
N ALA A 65 -9.60 -1.50 -34.16
CA ALA A 65 -10.06 -1.59 -32.77
C ALA A 65 -9.23 -0.71 -31.84
N VAL A 66 -7.89 -0.66 -32.02
CA VAL A 66 -7.00 0.24 -31.26
C VAL A 66 -7.39 1.71 -31.49
N LYS A 67 -7.65 2.11 -32.74
CA LYS A 67 -8.09 3.48 -33.05
C LYS A 67 -9.45 3.83 -32.42
N GLN A 68 -10.37 2.87 -32.38
CA GLN A 68 -11.72 3.09 -31.83
C GLN A 68 -11.72 3.16 -30.29
N THR A 69 -10.87 2.40 -29.65
CA THR A 69 -10.90 2.25 -28.17
C THR A 69 -9.79 3.01 -27.44
N GLY A 70 -8.75 3.42 -28.17
CA GLY A 70 -7.54 4.00 -27.57
C GLY A 70 -6.71 3.00 -26.76
N PHE A 71 -7.07 1.70 -26.80
CA PHE A 71 -6.41 0.65 -26.04
C PHE A 71 -5.66 -0.30 -26.98
N ASP A 72 -4.34 -0.40 -26.82
CA ASP A 72 -3.49 -1.31 -27.58
C ASP A 72 -3.00 -2.46 -26.67
N PRO A 73 -3.52 -3.68 -26.87
CA PRO A 73 -3.11 -4.84 -26.08
C PRO A 73 -1.69 -5.33 -26.36
N SER A 74 -1.09 -4.92 -27.48
CA SER A 74 0.28 -5.32 -27.84
C SER A 74 1.34 -4.50 -27.10
N LEU A 75 0.97 -3.34 -26.55
CA LEU A 75 1.86 -2.59 -25.68
C LEU A 75 1.97 -3.33 -24.34
N PRO A 76 3.20 -3.48 -23.79
CA PRO A 76 3.34 -4.03 -22.46
C PRO A 76 2.53 -3.15 -21.51
N GLY A 77 1.46 -3.72 -20.96
CA GLY A 77 0.72 -3.08 -19.89
C GLY A 77 1.73 -2.73 -18.80
N LEU A 78 1.63 -1.54 -18.21
CA LEU A 78 2.44 -1.21 -17.04
C LEU A 78 2.33 -2.39 -16.08
N PRO A 79 3.46 -3.04 -15.71
CA PRO A 79 3.41 -4.14 -14.77
C PRO A 79 2.59 -3.65 -13.58
N PRO A 80 1.72 -4.51 -13.00
CA PRO A 80 1.05 -4.16 -11.77
C PRO A 80 2.16 -3.69 -10.84
N GLU A 81 2.14 -2.40 -10.50
CA GLU A 81 3.16 -1.85 -9.63
C GLU A 81 3.12 -2.71 -8.37
N HIS A 82 4.13 -3.54 -8.19
CA HIS A 82 4.39 -4.18 -6.92
C HIS A 82 4.73 -3.07 -5.94
N ARG A 83 3.71 -2.37 -5.46
CA ARG A 83 3.88 -1.46 -4.36
C ARG A 83 4.10 -2.30 -3.12
N VAL A 84 5.35 -2.64 -2.89
CA VAL A 84 5.78 -2.97 -1.54
C VAL A 84 5.66 -1.67 -0.74
N ARG A 85 4.52 -1.46 -0.12
CA ARG A 85 4.37 -0.38 0.83
C ARG A 85 5.13 -0.80 2.07
N VAL A 86 6.37 -0.36 2.17
CA VAL A 86 7.12 -0.43 3.42
C VAL A 86 6.50 0.60 4.34
N VAL A 87 5.59 0.16 5.20
CA VAL A 87 5.09 1.01 6.29
C VAL A 87 6.17 1.01 7.35
N GLU A 88 7.04 2.02 7.32
CA GLU A 88 7.94 2.31 8.42
C GLU A 88 7.09 2.91 9.55
N GLY A 89 6.61 2.05 10.40
CA GLY A 89 5.90 2.44 11.63
C GLY A 89 6.66 1.91 12.85
N PRO A 90 6.65 2.62 13.97
CA PRO A 90 7.15 2.07 15.21
C PRO A 90 6.38 0.80 15.56
N PRO A 91 7.02 -0.18 16.24
CA PRO A 91 6.38 -1.42 16.63
C PRO A 91 5.15 -1.17 17.51
N PRO A 92 4.14 -2.07 17.50
CA PRO A 92 2.98 -1.95 18.38
C PRO A 92 3.39 -1.81 19.84
N GLY A 93 2.74 -0.90 20.57
CA GLY A 93 3.06 -0.60 21.97
C GLY A 93 4.18 0.41 22.17
N SER A 94 4.89 0.83 21.14
CA SER A 94 6.01 1.78 21.26
C SER A 94 5.59 3.13 21.81
N ASP A 95 4.40 3.62 21.46
CA ASP A 95 3.90 4.90 21.95
C ASP A 95 3.47 4.80 23.41
N VAL A 96 2.93 3.67 23.82
CA VAL A 96 2.59 3.37 25.21
C VAL A 96 3.85 3.37 26.07
N VAL A 97 4.88 2.66 25.63
CA VAL A 97 6.17 2.57 26.34
C VAL A 97 6.86 3.94 26.35
N GLY A 98 6.94 4.61 25.22
CA GLY A 98 7.52 5.95 25.11
C GLY A 98 6.79 6.97 25.98
N GLY A 99 5.47 6.95 25.99
CA GLY A 99 4.63 7.77 26.86
C GLY A 99 4.86 7.48 28.33
N ALA A 100 4.93 6.20 28.72
CA ALA A 100 5.18 5.79 30.10
C ALA A 100 6.55 6.28 30.61
N VAL A 101 7.62 6.07 29.82
CA VAL A 101 8.97 6.49 30.17
C VAL A 101 9.05 8.02 30.29
N THR A 102 8.53 8.75 29.31
CA THR A 102 8.53 10.22 29.32
C THR A 102 7.72 10.76 30.48
N GLY A 103 6.53 10.21 30.73
CA GLY A 103 5.69 10.57 31.84
C GLY A 103 6.33 10.29 33.19
N ALA A 104 7.04 9.15 33.33
CA ALA A 104 7.78 8.81 34.56
C ALA A 104 8.86 9.84 34.87
N VAL A 105 9.64 10.24 33.87
CA VAL A 105 10.71 11.24 34.03
C VAL A 105 10.12 12.58 34.44
N ILE A 106 9.09 13.06 33.75
CA ILE A 106 8.42 14.33 34.07
C ILE A 106 7.82 14.28 35.48
N GLY A 107 7.12 13.19 35.81
CA GLY A 107 6.50 13.02 37.12
C GLY A 107 7.51 12.97 38.27
N ALA A 108 8.68 12.37 38.04
CA ALA A 108 9.78 12.34 39.01
C ALA A 108 10.38 13.74 39.24
N VAL A 109 10.52 14.55 38.19
CA VAL A 109 11.15 15.88 38.27
C VAL A 109 10.23 16.90 38.95
N VAL A 110 8.92 16.83 38.67
CA VAL A 110 7.92 17.78 39.20
C VAL A 110 7.57 17.48 40.66
N SER A 111 7.79 16.26 41.12
CA SER A 111 7.48 15.83 42.49
C SER A 111 8.49 16.33 43.53
N SER A 112 8.06 16.44 44.80
CA SER A 112 8.96 16.74 45.89
C SER A 112 9.99 15.63 46.10
N PRO A 113 11.18 15.92 46.64
CA PRO A 113 12.26 14.94 46.82
C PRO A 113 11.87 13.68 47.63
N GLN A 114 10.86 13.80 48.53
CA GLN A 114 10.36 12.68 49.33
C GLN A 114 9.30 11.84 48.59
N GLN A 115 8.74 12.34 47.50
CA GLN A 115 7.66 11.70 46.74
C GLN A 115 8.03 11.39 45.26
N THR A 116 9.29 11.46 44.93
CA THR A 116 9.79 11.26 43.57
C THR A 116 9.32 9.92 42.97
N GLY A 117 9.32 8.84 43.75
CA GLY A 117 8.85 7.54 43.28
C GLY A 117 7.34 7.49 42.97
N GLN A 118 6.54 8.16 43.78
CA GLN A 118 5.08 8.26 43.51
C GLN A 118 4.79 9.11 42.30
N GLY A 119 5.50 10.22 42.13
CA GLY A 119 5.38 11.09 40.97
C GLY A 119 5.79 10.40 39.69
N ALA A 120 6.86 9.60 39.72
CA ALA A 120 7.28 8.77 38.59
C ALA A 120 6.20 7.76 38.17
N LEU A 121 5.60 7.08 39.15
CA LEU A 121 4.55 6.09 38.92
C LEU A 121 3.28 6.73 38.31
N LEU A 122 2.80 7.83 38.87
CA LEU A 122 1.63 8.55 38.35
C LEU A 122 1.90 9.12 36.97
N GLY A 123 3.10 9.66 36.76
CA GLY A 123 3.54 10.17 35.45
C GLY A 123 3.65 9.05 34.41
N ALA A 124 4.17 7.87 34.77
CA ALA A 124 4.22 6.71 33.89
C ALA A 124 2.82 6.25 33.45
N LEU A 125 1.88 6.15 34.40
CA LEU A 125 0.51 5.74 34.09
C LEU A 125 -0.20 6.76 33.18
N ALA A 126 -0.09 8.05 33.46
CA ALA A 126 -0.66 9.11 32.63
C ALA A 126 -0.02 9.12 31.23
N GLY A 127 1.29 9.01 31.15
CA GLY A 127 2.02 8.95 29.89
C GLY A 127 1.68 7.72 29.07
N ALA A 128 1.53 6.54 29.70
CA ALA A 128 1.10 5.31 29.03
C ALA A 128 -0.33 5.46 28.43
N ALA A 129 -1.24 6.09 29.17
CA ALA A 129 -2.61 6.33 28.69
C ALA A 129 -2.63 7.26 27.46
N ILE A 130 -1.84 8.35 27.49
CA ILE A 130 -1.69 9.24 26.35
C ILE A 130 -1.07 8.52 25.15
N GLY A 131 -0.03 7.72 25.38
CA GLY A 131 0.61 6.90 24.36
C GLY A 131 -0.35 5.91 23.71
N ALA A 132 -1.22 5.27 24.51
CA ALA A 132 -2.24 4.35 23.99
C ALA A 132 -3.26 5.04 23.07
N VAL A 133 -3.68 6.25 23.43
CA VAL A 133 -4.59 7.05 22.58
C VAL A 133 -3.90 7.46 21.28
N ALA A 134 -2.65 7.89 21.34
CA ALA A 134 -1.86 8.25 20.16
C ALA A 134 -1.66 7.04 19.22
N GLU A 135 -1.37 5.86 19.77
CA GLU A 135 -1.25 4.62 19.01
C GLU A 135 -2.56 4.22 18.33
N ALA A 136 -3.68 4.29 19.06
CA ALA A 136 -5.00 4.02 18.48
C ALA A 136 -5.33 4.96 17.33
N ALA A 137 -5.13 6.27 17.50
CA ALA A 137 -5.36 7.27 16.45
C ALA A 137 -4.49 7.02 15.20
N ARG A 138 -3.24 6.60 15.38
CA ARG A 138 -2.34 6.24 14.27
C ARG A 138 -2.80 4.99 13.55
N ASN A 139 -3.23 3.96 14.28
CA ASN A 139 -3.75 2.73 13.69
C ASN A 139 -5.00 3.00 12.85
N ASP A 140 -5.92 3.79 13.36
CA ASP A 140 -7.11 4.24 12.62
C ASP A 140 -6.76 5.01 11.34
N ALA A 141 -5.73 5.85 11.39
CA ALA A 141 -5.27 6.59 10.22
C ALA A 141 -4.65 5.67 9.16
N MET A 142 -3.90 4.64 9.57
CA MET A 142 -3.35 3.65 8.68
C MET A 142 -4.43 2.79 8.03
N GLU A 143 -5.43 2.35 8.80
CA GLU A 143 -6.57 1.58 8.29
C GLU A 143 -7.34 2.35 7.20
N ARG A 144 -7.65 3.63 7.45
CA ARG A 144 -8.30 4.49 6.43
C ARG A 144 -7.45 4.68 5.17
N ALA A 145 -6.12 4.78 5.33
CA ALA A 145 -5.22 4.88 4.19
C ALA A 145 -5.18 3.57 3.38
N ASP A 146 -5.18 2.43 4.05
CA ASP A 146 -5.24 1.12 3.39
C ASP A 146 -6.58 0.93 2.63
N GLU A 147 -7.71 1.31 3.24
CA GLU A 147 -9.02 1.27 2.57
C GLU A 147 -9.06 2.15 1.31
N ALA A 148 -8.51 3.36 1.41
CA ALA A 148 -8.41 4.27 0.26
C ALA A 148 -7.55 3.67 -0.87
N ASP A 149 -6.42 3.08 -0.55
CA ASP A 149 -5.55 2.42 -1.53
C ASP A 149 -6.25 1.22 -2.18
N HIS A 150 -6.98 0.42 -1.43
CA HIS A 150 -7.79 -0.69 -1.96
C HIS A 150 -8.88 -0.18 -2.91
N ALA A 151 -9.58 0.88 -2.56
CA ALA A 151 -10.60 1.50 -3.43
C ALA A 151 -9.98 2.01 -4.74
N HIS A 152 -8.82 2.67 -4.68
CA HIS A 152 -8.09 3.12 -5.87
C HIS A 152 -7.63 1.97 -6.76
N GLN A 153 -7.15 0.87 -6.17
CA GLN A 153 -6.75 -0.32 -6.93
C GLN A 153 -7.96 -0.96 -7.62
N ALA A 154 -9.08 -1.13 -6.91
CA ALA A 154 -10.32 -1.66 -7.48
C ALA A 154 -10.83 -0.81 -8.65
N ALA A 155 -10.79 0.52 -8.52
CA ALA A 155 -11.16 1.44 -9.58
C ALA A 155 -10.25 1.30 -10.83
N ARG A 156 -8.93 1.16 -10.64
CA ARG A 156 -7.98 0.93 -11.74
C ARG A 156 -8.23 -0.40 -12.45
N VAL A 157 -8.43 -1.49 -11.70
CA VAL A 157 -8.74 -2.81 -12.27
C VAL A 157 -10.04 -2.78 -13.07
N SER A 158 -11.07 -2.13 -12.54
CA SER A 158 -12.36 -2.00 -13.25
C SER A 158 -12.24 -1.19 -14.55
N ALA A 159 -11.51 -0.08 -14.53
CA ALA A 159 -11.23 0.73 -15.72
C ALA A 159 -10.46 -0.07 -16.78
N GLN A 160 -9.44 -0.80 -16.39
CA GLN A 160 -8.68 -1.66 -17.31
C GLN A 160 -9.55 -2.78 -17.89
N THR A 161 -10.38 -3.42 -17.09
CA THR A 161 -11.32 -4.46 -17.55
C THR A 161 -12.31 -3.90 -18.57
N GLN A 162 -12.79 -2.68 -18.36
CA GLN A 162 -13.67 -2.00 -19.32
C GLN A 162 -12.97 -1.71 -20.66
N GLN A 163 -11.71 -1.23 -20.62
CA GLN A 163 -10.93 -0.97 -21.84
C GLN A 163 -10.66 -2.26 -22.62
N VAL A 164 -10.23 -3.32 -21.95
CA VAL A 164 -10.05 -4.65 -22.57
C VAL A 164 -11.35 -5.17 -23.17
N GLY A 165 -12.46 -5.02 -22.45
CA GLY A 165 -13.79 -5.42 -22.93
C GLY A 165 -14.25 -4.60 -24.15
N ALA A 166 -13.97 -3.31 -24.18
CA ALA A 166 -14.28 -2.45 -25.33
C ALA A 166 -13.47 -2.86 -26.57
N TYR A 167 -12.16 -3.10 -26.39
CA TYR A 167 -11.29 -3.59 -27.47
C TYR A 167 -11.78 -4.93 -28.03
N ARG A 168 -12.10 -5.90 -27.16
CA ARG A 168 -12.63 -7.21 -27.58
C ARG A 168 -13.90 -7.08 -28.40
N ARG A 169 -14.83 -6.25 -27.96
CA ARG A 169 -16.07 -5.99 -28.73
C ARG A 169 -15.78 -5.39 -30.09
N ALA A 170 -14.87 -4.42 -30.15
CA ALA A 170 -14.51 -3.76 -31.41
C ALA A 170 -13.86 -4.74 -32.42
N ILE A 171 -12.82 -5.48 -31.99
CA ILE A 171 -12.15 -6.44 -32.89
C ILE A 171 -13.09 -7.58 -33.31
N SER A 172 -13.95 -8.07 -32.41
CA SER A 172 -14.95 -9.10 -32.72
C SER A 172 -15.96 -8.60 -33.75
N ALA A 173 -16.46 -7.37 -33.61
CA ALA A 173 -17.40 -6.78 -34.58
C ALA A 173 -16.76 -6.61 -35.95
N CYS A 174 -15.51 -6.17 -36.02
CA CYS A 174 -14.77 -6.02 -37.29
C CYS A 174 -14.59 -7.40 -37.97
N LEU A 175 -14.14 -8.42 -37.23
CA LEU A 175 -13.93 -9.75 -37.81
C LEU A 175 -15.27 -10.41 -38.23
N ALA A 176 -16.32 -10.27 -37.41
CA ALA A 176 -17.66 -10.75 -37.82
C ALA A 176 -18.16 -10.07 -39.11
N GLY A 177 -17.94 -8.77 -39.25
CA GLY A 177 -18.29 -8.04 -40.50
C GLY A 177 -17.53 -8.52 -41.74
N ARG A 178 -16.36 -9.19 -41.54
CA ARG A 178 -15.57 -9.81 -42.61
C ARG A 178 -15.85 -11.29 -42.83
N GLY A 179 -16.89 -11.83 -42.19
CA GLY A 179 -17.32 -13.21 -42.36
C GLY A 179 -16.57 -14.23 -41.54
N TYR A 180 -16.05 -13.83 -40.34
CA TYR A 180 -15.49 -14.74 -39.38
C TYR A 180 -16.53 -15.04 -38.29
N THR A 181 -16.54 -16.29 -37.82
CA THR A 181 -17.24 -16.66 -36.60
C THR A 181 -16.33 -16.39 -35.41
N VAL A 182 -16.76 -15.54 -34.49
CA VAL A 182 -15.95 -15.10 -33.35
C VAL A 182 -16.52 -15.64 -32.04
N ARG A 183 -15.64 -16.13 -31.15
CA ARG A 183 -15.96 -16.63 -29.81
C ARG A 183 -15.04 -16.00 -28.76
#